data_12b2c953e88648ffaac71f8d2e71b347
#
_entry.id   12b2c953e88648ffaac71f8d2e71b347
#
_cell.length_a   1.000
_cell.length_b   1.000
_cell.length_c   1.000
_cell.angle_alpha   90.00
_cell.angle_beta   90.00
_cell.angle_gamma   90.00
#
_symmetry.space_group_name_H-M   'P 1'
#
loop_
_entity.id
_entity.type
_entity.pdbx_description
1 polymer ?
#
loop_
_entity_poly.entity_id
_entity_poly.type
_entity_poly.pdbx_seq_one_letter_code
_entity_poly.pdbx_strand_id
1 'polypeptide(L)'
;NRCKVTFYGYDIKRAKPIPVTKSVYQLNKFGNAFKAICDNIGDYISCDTAVMRNKDIAVVYPSGETGIFDKDGNSKWSGDLFYHDSPVQGVAADGPLIWCTVPEQNAIINYSVTHKKFSLRIGGDSSTAFDNPYSLSIYGNELFICNAGSCKIRTINLKDFSVNDFRLFDEPIYRYLRVCGREIAVLESGVYIL
;
A
#
# COMPACT_ATOMS: atom_id res chain seq x y z
N ASN A 1 -15.59 2.94 -22.05
CA ASN A 1 -14.17 2.96 -21.72
C ASN A 1 -13.93 1.87 -20.68
N ARG A 2 -13.14 0.87 -21.03
CA ARG A 2 -12.81 -0.25 -20.13
C ARG A 2 -11.48 0.10 -19.47
N CYS A 3 -11.48 0.27 -18.16
CA CYS A 3 -10.26 0.35 -17.37
C CYS A 3 -9.48 -0.97 -17.57
N LYS A 4 -8.34 -0.90 -18.22
CA LYS A 4 -7.47 -2.06 -18.45
C LYS A 4 -6.44 -2.08 -17.33
N VAL A 5 -6.80 -2.70 -16.21
CA VAL A 5 -5.83 -2.98 -15.15
C VAL A 5 -4.99 -4.17 -15.60
N THR A 6 -3.73 -3.94 -15.89
CA THR A 6 -2.80 -5.01 -16.22
C THR A 6 -2.11 -5.45 -14.92
N PHE A 7 -2.54 -6.56 -14.34
CA PHE A 7 -1.81 -7.20 -13.26
C PHE A 7 -0.68 -8.02 -13.87
N TYR A 8 0.54 -7.80 -13.40
CA TYR A 8 1.64 -8.70 -13.66
C TYR A 8 1.68 -9.75 -12.56
N GLY A 9 1.30 -10.98 -12.88
CA GLY A 9 1.60 -12.13 -12.03
C GLY A 9 3.07 -12.48 -12.18
N TYR A 10 3.71 -12.83 -11.09
CA TYR A 10 5.08 -13.34 -11.11
C TYR A 10 5.08 -14.85 -10.92
N ASP A 11 5.63 -15.61 -11.86
CA ASP A 11 5.84 -17.04 -11.68
C ASP A 11 7.03 -17.26 -10.75
N ILE A 12 6.71 -17.46 -9.46
CA ILE A 12 7.68 -17.67 -8.39
C ILE A 12 8.57 -18.89 -8.68
N LYS A 13 8.07 -19.90 -9.42
CA LYS A 13 8.85 -21.10 -9.76
C LYS A 13 9.84 -20.84 -10.89
N ARG A 14 9.52 -19.95 -11.80
CA ARG A 14 10.33 -19.65 -12.99
C ARG A 14 11.11 -18.36 -12.90
N ALA A 15 10.92 -17.58 -11.82
CA ALA A 15 11.50 -16.25 -11.64
C ALA A 15 11.29 -15.33 -12.88
N LYS A 16 10.09 -15.39 -13.47
CA LYS A 16 9.73 -14.60 -14.68
C LYS A 16 8.40 -13.88 -14.49
N PRO A 17 8.30 -12.61 -14.89
CA PRO A 17 7.00 -11.96 -14.97
C PRO A 17 6.14 -12.67 -16.02
N ILE A 18 4.90 -12.98 -15.65
CA ILE A 18 3.91 -13.54 -16.58
C ILE A 18 2.91 -12.44 -16.88
N PRO A 19 2.68 -12.11 -18.15
CA PRO A 19 1.56 -11.26 -18.51
C PRO A 19 0.24 -11.98 -18.15
N VAL A 20 -0.43 -11.49 -17.11
CA VAL A 20 -1.68 -12.07 -16.61
C VAL A 20 -2.85 -11.52 -17.43
N THR A 21 -2.94 -11.93 -18.69
CA THR A 21 -4.06 -11.53 -19.56
C THR A 21 -5.34 -12.33 -19.34
N LYS A 22 -5.30 -13.41 -18.59
CA LYS A 22 -6.47 -14.30 -18.37
C LYS A 22 -6.89 -14.49 -16.93
N SER A 23 -6.15 -14.05 -15.93
CA SER A 23 -6.42 -14.42 -14.54
C SER A 23 -7.09 -13.33 -13.71
N VAL A 24 -7.61 -12.28 -14.31
CA VAL A 24 -8.61 -11.41 -13.65
C VAL A 24 -9.79 -12.26 -13.14
N TYR A 25 -10.04 -13.43 -13.73
CA TYR A 25 -11.07 -14.37 -13.30
C TYR A 25 -10.65 -15.39 -12.24
N GLN A 26 -9.36 -15.56 -11.97
CA GLN A 26 -8.86 -16.49 -10.93
C GLN A 26 -8.53 -15.81 -9.60
N LEU A 27 -8.53 -14.51 -9.53
CA LEU A 27 -8.64 -13.74 -8.30
C LEU A 27 -10.10 -13.78 -7.77
N ASN A 28 -10.78 -14.90 -7.97
CA ASN A 28 -12.23 -15.07 -7.86
C ASN A 28 -12.86 -14.83 -6.48
N LYS A 29 -12.07 -14.59 -5.45
CA LYS A 29 -12.60 -14.01 -4.20
C LYS A 29 -12.44 -12.48 -4.12
N PHE A 30 -11.52 -11.92 -4.89
CA PHE A 30 -11.28 -10.48 -4.93
C PHE A 30 -11.69 -9.85 -6.28
N GLY A 31 -11.82 -10.65 -7.34
CA GLY A 31 -12.05 -10.17 -8.70
C GLY A 31 -13.35 -9.39 -8.86
N ASN A 32 -14.43 -9.84 -8.22
CA ASN A 32 -15.72 -9.15 -8.29
C ASN A 32 -15.69 -7.84 -7.48
N ALA A 33 -15.05 -7.85 -6.31
CA ALA A 33 -14.89 -6.65 -5.50
C ALA A 33 -14.01 -5.61 -6.21
N PHE A 34 -12.90 -6.04 -6.80
CA PHE A 34 -12.03 -5.16 -7.59
C PHE A 34 -12.74 -4.59 -8.82
N LYS A 35 -13.50 -5.43 -9.54
CA LYS A 35 -14.29 -4.97 -10.68
C LYS A 35 -15.35 -3.96 -10.26
N ALA A 36 -16.07 -4.21 -9.19
CA ALA A 36 -17.09 -3.31 -8.67
C ALA A 36 -16.48 -1.98 -8.17
N ILE A 37 -15.31 -2.02 -7.54
CA ILE A 37 -14.56 -0.81 -7.16
C ILE A 37 -14.20 -0.02 -8.41
N CYS A 38 -13.62 -0.63 -9.43
CA CYS A 38 -13.27 0.03 -10.68
C CYS A 38 -14.52 0.59 -11.40
N ASP A 39 -15.61 -0.17 -11.42
CA ASP A 39 -16.87 0.27 -12.05
C ASP A 39 -17.50 1.47 -11.30
N ASN A 40 -17.33 1.57 -9.99
CA ASN A 40 -17.87 2.67 -9.16
C ASN A 40 -17.01 3.93 -9.17
N ILE A 41 -15.72 3.80 -9.42
CA ILE A 41 -14.75 4.91 -9.30
C ILE A 41 -14.35 5.46 -10.68
N GLY A 42 -14.74 4.80 -11.76
CA GLY A 42 -14.42 5.24 -13.12
C GLY A 42 -12.97 4.97 -13.52
N ASP A 43 -12.38 5.91 -14.27
CA ASP A 43 -11.08 5.73 -14.93
C ASP A 43 -9.86 6.00 -14.01
N TYR A 44 -10.03 6.02 -12.70
CA TYR A 44 -8.94 6.31 -11.76
C TYR A 44 -7.98 5.13 -11.61
N ILE A 45 -6.69 5.43 -11.63
CA ILE A 45 -5.64 4.47 -11.31
C ILE A 45 -5.35 4.60 -9.80
N SER A 46 -5.53 3.51 -9.05
CA SER A 46 -5.18 3.51 -7.63
C SER A 46 -3.66 3.58 -7.44
N CYS A 47 -3.21 4.34 -6.44
CA CYS A 47 -1.82 4.30 -6.00
C CYS A 47 -1.53 3.00 -5.27
N ASP A 48 -2.41 2.64 -4.33
CA ASP A 48 -2.22 1.48 -3.49
C ASP A 48 -3.55 0.92 -2.96
N THR A 49 -3.53 -0.34 -2.55
CA THR A 49 -4.68 -1.03 -1.98
C THR A 49 -4.26 -1.89 -0.79
N ALA A 50 -5.11 -1.97 0.23
CA ALA A 50 -4.93 -2.86 1.37
C ALA A 50 -6.21 -3.60 1.73
N VAL A 51 -6.07 -4.89 2.10
CA VAL A 51 -7.17 -5.69 2.62
C VAL A 51 -7.20 -5.59 4.14
N MET A 52 -8.32 -5.14 4.68
CA MET A 52 -8.56 -5.01 6.12
C MET A 52 -8.92 -6.37 6.75
N ARG A 53 -8.80 -6.49 8.08
CA ARG A 53 -9.12 -7.74 8.81
C ARG A 53 -10.55 -8.24 8.59
N ASN A 54 -11.50 -7.32 8.48
CA ASN A 54 -12.91 -7.61 8.19
C ASN A 54 -13.18 -7.92 6.71
N LYS A 55 -12.12 -8.04 5.89
CA LYS A 55 -12.13 -8.27 4.44
C LYS A 55 -12.62 -7.08 3.62
N ASP A 56 -12.79 -5.93 4.22
CA ASP A 56 -12.95 -4.70 3.46
C ASP A 56 -11.64 -4.35 2.75
N ILE A 57 -11.74 -3.57 1.68
CA ILE A 57 -10.61 -3.16 0.85
C ILE A 57 -10.48 -1.65 0.95
N ALA A 58 -9.34 -1.17 1.40
CA ALA A 58 -8.98 0.24 1.32
C ALA A 58 -8.24 0.50 0.00
N VAL A 59 -8.60 1.59 -0.68
CA VAL A 59 -8.01 2.03 -1.95
C VAL A 59 -7.63 3.48 -1.83
N VAL A 60 -6.43 3.82 -2.23
CA VAL A 60 -5.92 5.20 -2.26
C VAL A 60 -5.62 5.60 -3.71
N TYR A 61 -5.99 6.81 -4.07
CA TYR A 61 -5.77 7.41 -5.40
C TYR A 61 -4.70 8.50 -5.35
N PRO A 62 -4.05 8.83 -6.49
CA PRO A 62 -3.04 9.89 -6.56
C PRO A 62 -3.56 11.27 -6.12
N SER A 63 -4.86 11.48 -6.24
CA SER A 63 -5.53 12.70 -5.77
C SER A 63 -5.63 12.82 -4.25
N GLY A 64 -5.29 11.77 -3.49
CA GLY A 64 -5.55 11.65 -2.05
C GLY A 64 -6.95 11.12 -1.73
N GLU A 65 -7.82 10.97 -2.74
CA GLU A 65 -9.10 10.32 -2.55
C GLU A 65 -8.87 8.88 -2.04
N THR A 66 -9.64 8.50 -1.03
CA THR A 66 -9.51 7.19 -0.38
C THR A 66 -10.89 6.59 -0.20
N GLY A 67 -11.05 5.34 -0.60
CA GLY A 67 -12.28 4.59 -0.46
C GLY A 67 -12.11 3.34 0.39
N ILE A 68 -13.16 2.97 1.13
CA ILE A 68 -13.27 1.66 1.76
C ILE A 68 -14.49 0.96 1.20
N PHE A 69 -14.26 -0.23 0.71
CA PHE A 69 -15.27 -1.05 0.03
C PHE A 69 -15.41 -2.40 0.74
N ASP A 70 -16.61 -2.96 0.73
CA ASP A 70 -16.80 -4.32 1.20
C ASP A 70 -16.32 -5.36 0.16
N LYS A 71 -16.41 -6.64 0.52
CA LYS A 71 -16.04 -7.76 -0.34
C LYS A 71 -16.83 -7.85 -1.66
N ASP A 72 -17.98 -7.18 -1.74
CA ASP A 72 -18.86 -7.16 -2.90
C ASP A 72 -18.68 -5.87 -3.73
N GLY A 73 -17.80 -4.96 -3.26
CA GLY A 73 -17.45 -3.71 -3.93
C GLY A 73 -18.37 -2.55 -3.60
N ASN A 74 -19.24 -2.69 -2.60
CA ASN A 74 -20.07 -1.56 -2.17
C ASN A 74 -19.23 -0.59 -1.32
N SER A 75 -19.34 0.71 -1.61
CA SER A 75 -18.65 1.74 -0.83
C SER A 75 -19.22 1.81 0.59
N LYS A 76 -18.35 1.68 1.57
CA LYS A 76 -18.64 1.86 3.00
C LYS A 76 -18.24 3.23 3.51
N TRP A 77 -17.21 3.78 2.92
CA TRP A 77 -16.69 5.09 3.24
C TRP A 77 -15.85 5.62 2.07
N SER A 78 -15.87 6.91 1.88
CA SER A 78 -14.97 7.63 0.99
C SER A 78 -14.66 9.00 1.58
N GLY A 79 -13.49 9.53 1.22
CA GLY A 79 -13.04 10.85 1.64
C GLY A 79 -11.65 11.13 1.15
N ASP A 80 -11.27 12.39 1.17
CA ASP A 80 -9.93 12.82 0.80
C ASP A 80 -9.03 12.77 2.03
N LEU A 81 -7.94 12.02 1.94
CA LEU A 81 -6.93 11.94 2.98
C LEU A 81 -5.73 12.80 2.60
N PHE A 82 -5.67 13.97 3.21
CA PHE A 82 -4.56 14.90 3.12
C PHE A 82 -3.93 15.09 4.49
N TYR A 83 -2.64 15.18 4.52
CA TYR A 83 -1.89 15.56 5.69
C TYR A 83 -1.01 16.76 5.37
N HIS A 84 -1.28 17.92 6.00
CA HIS A 84 -0.63 19.19 5.66
C HIS A 84 -0.64 19.48 4.15
N ASP A 85 -1.83 19.44 3.55
CA ASP A 85 -2.08 19.67 2.12
C ASP A 85 -1.41 18.67 1.16
N SER A 86 -0.75 17.63 1.68
CA SER A 86 -0.13 16.58 0.89
C SER A 86 -0.99 15.32 0.87
N PRO A 87 -1.24 14.72 -0.30
CA PRO A 87 -2.05 13.51 -0.41
C PRO A 87 -1.33 12.30 0.18
N VAL A 88 -2.10 11.37 0.73
CA VAL A 88 -1.58 10.04 1.08
C VAL A 88 -1.36 9.22 -0.19
N GLN A 89 -0.37 8.32 -0.17
CA GLN A 89 -0.02 7.52 -1.35
C GLN A 89 -0.06 6.02 -1.10
N GLY A 90 0.72 5.51 -0.17
CA GLY A 90 0.73 4.09 0.20
C GLY A 90 -0.26 3.81 1.32
N VAL A 91 -0.81 2.60 1.36
CA VAL A 91 -1.78 2.19 2.37
C VAL A 91 -1.53 0.78 2.88
N ALA A 92 -1.65 0.59 4.20
CA ALA A 92 -1.75 -0.72 4.83
C ALA A 92 -2.82 -0.67 5.93
N ALA A 93 -3.50 -1.78 6.16
CA ALA A 93 -4.63 -1.80 7.09
C ALA A 93 -4.36 -2.69 8.31
N ASP A 94 -4.68 -2.20 9.50
CA ASP A 94 -4.65 -2.94 10.75
C ASP A 94 -5.96 -2.72 11.52
N GLY A 95 -6.89 -3.65 11.35
CA GLY A 95 -8.24 -3.52 11.90
C GLY A 95 -8.97 -2.28 11.36
N PRO A 96 -9.46 -1.38 12.24
CA PRO A 96 -10.13 -0.13 11.83
C PRO A 96 -9.14 1.00 11.52
N LEU A 97 -7.84 0.75 11.61
CA LEU A 97 -6.78 1.71 11.39
C LEU A 97 -6.17 1.53 10.01
N ILE A 98 -5.96 2.63 9.32
CA ILE A 98 -5.25 2.68 8.04
C ILE A 98 -3.94 3.40 8.28
N TRP A 99 -2.84 2.72 7.97
CA TRP A 99 -1.52 3.34 7.92
C TRP A 99 -1.28 3.85 6.51
N CYS A 100 -0.83 5.09 6.39
CA CYS A 100 -0.59 5.73 5.10
C CYS A 100 0.81 6.33 5.04
N THR A 101 1.41 6.32 3.86
CA THR A 101 2.59 7.15 3.58
C THR A 101 2.15 8.53 3.11
N VAL A 102 2.93 9.53 3.48
CA VAL A 102 2.84 10.90 2.95
C VAL A 102 4.25 11.28 2.46
N PRO A 103 4.61 10.91 1.22
CA PRO A 103 5.97 11.08 0.71
C PRO A 103 6.47 12.52 0.77
N GLU A 104 5.65 13.47 0.37
CA GLU A 104 5.99 14.91 0.35
C GLU A 104 6.30 15.46 1.75
N GLN A 105 5.78 14.83 2.80
CA GLN A 105 6.01 15.23 4.19
C GLN A 105 7.02 14.33 4.91
N ASN A 106 7.61 13.36 4.22
CA ASN A 106 8.48 12.34 4.81
C ASN A 106 7.89 11.69 6.07
N ALA A 107 6.59 11.40 6.03
CA ALA A 107 5.83 10.96 7.19
C ALA A 107 5.05 9.67 6.92
N ILE A 108 4.85 8.93 8.00
CA ILE A 108 3.88 7.85 8.10
C ILE A 108 2.80 8.29 9.07
N ILE A 109 1.56 8.19 8.65
CA ILE A 109 0.40 8.56 9.46
C ILE A 109 -0.54 7.38 9.67
N ASN A 110 -1.30 7.46 10.75
CA ASN A 110 -2.34 6.50 11.06
C ASN A 110 -3.69 7.21 11.08
N TYR A 111 -4.62 6.71 10.29
CA TYR A 111 -5.98 7.23 10.21
C TYR A 111 -6.99 6.22 10.76
N SER A 112 -7.83 6.69 11.70
CA SER A 112 -8.93 5.89 12.22
C SER A 112 -10.19 6.13 11.39
N VAL A 113 -10.65 5.10 10.69
CA VAL A 113 -11.89 5.14 9.91
C VAL A 113 -13.10 5.34 10.81
N THR A 114 -13.10 4.72 11.99
CA THR A 114 -14.20 4.84 12.96
C THR A 114 -14.34 6.27 13.51
N HIS A 115 -13.21 6.88 13.87
CA HIS A 115 -13.20 8.22 14.44
C HIS A 115 -13.02 9.33 13.40
N LYS A 116 -12.78 8.98 12.14
CA LYS A 116 -12.57 9.90 11.01
C LYS A 116 -11.48 10.94 11.29
N LYS A 117 -10.37 10.51 11.87
CA LYS A 117 -9.26 11.41 12.21
C LYS A 117 -7.91 10.71 12.17
N PHE A 118 -6.87 11.49 11.93
CA PHE A 118 -5.50 11.06 12.15
C PHE A 118 -5.24 10.90 13.64
N SER A 119 -4.61 9.78 14.03
CA SER A 119 -4.35 9.46 15.43
C SER A 119 -2.88 9.45 15.79
N LEU A 120 -2.00 9.23 14.82
CA LEU A 120 -0.56 9.18 15.02
C LEU A 120 0.18 9.66 13.78
N ARG A 121 1.32 10.32 13.97
CA ARG A 121 2.32 10.63 12.96
C ARG A 121 3.70 10.16 13.43
N ILE A 122 4.45 9.55 12.52
CA ILE A 122 5.85 9.19 12.72
C ILE A 122 6.64 9.79 11.56
N GLY A 123 7.72 10.47 11.86
CA GLY A 123 8.49 11.22 10.86
C GLY A 123 7.92 12.61 10.58
N GLY A 124 8.31 13.19 9.46
CA GLY A 124 7.95 14.54 9.04
C GLY A 124 8.85 15.63 9.61
N ASP A 125 8.63 16.87 9.18
CA ASP A 125 9.39 18.06 9.56
C ASP A 125 10.92 17.86 9.42
N SER A 126 11.67 18.05 10.51
CA SER A 126 13.12 17.85 10.55
C SER A 126 13.54 16.40 10.90
N SER A 127 12.62 15.47 10.95
CA SER A 127 12.91 14.06 11.26
C SER A 127 13.66 13.39 10.12
N THR A 128 14.70 12.62 10.45
CA THR A 128 15.42 11.77 9.51
C THR A 128 14.88 10.35 9.44
N ALA A 129 13.69 10.13 10.04
CA ALA A 129 13.09 8.80 10.09
C ALA A 129 12.73 8.27 8.70
N PHE A 130 12.24 9.13 7.82
CA PHE A 130 11.85 8.75 6.46
C PHE A 130 12.35 9.75 5.43
N ASP A 131 12.48 9.27 4.19
CA ASP A 131 12.86 10.02 3.01
C ASP A 131 12.10 9.41 1.83
N ASN A 132 11.08 10.12 1.34
CA ASN A 132 10.16 9.65 0.30
C ASN A 132 9.59 8.25 0.59
N PRO A 133 8.87 8.04 1.72
CA PRO A 133 8.25 6.76 2.03
C PRO A 133 7.13 6.47 1.01
N TYR A 134 7.31 5.43 0.19
CA TYR A 134 6.48 5.19 -0.97
C TYR A 134 5.32 4.22 -0.68
N SER A 135 5.59 3.05 -0.14
CA SER A 135 4.58 2.03 0.13
C SER A 135 4.75 1.38 1.49
N LEU A 136 3.70 0.70 1.92
CA LEU A 136 3.60 0.04 3.22
C LEU A 136 3.16 -1.42 3.07
N SER A 137 3.57 -2.25 4.04
CA SER A 137 3.01 -3.59 4.25
C SER A 137 3.10 -3.98 5.72
N ILE A 138 2.11 -4.72 6.22
CA ILE A 138 2.07 -5.18 7.61
C ILE A 138 2.29 -6.68 7.65
N TYR A 139 3.27 -7.12 8.47
CA TYR A 139 3.51 -8.52 8.75
C TYR A 139 3.72 -8.71 10.26
N GLY A 140 2.81 -9.42 10.90
CA GLY A 140 2.82 -9.57 12.35
C GLY A 140 2.59 -8.23 13.07
N ASN A 141 3.54 -7.84 13.91
CA ASN A 141 3.52 -6.57 14.64
C ASN A 141 4.43 -5.50 14.03
N GLU A 142 4.84 -5.69 12.79
CA GLU A 142 5.73 -4.76 12.12
C GLU A 142 5.10 -4.19 10.85
N LEU A 143 5.21 -2.90 10.70
CA LEU A 143 4.90 -2.16 9.49
C LEU A 143 6.20 -1.95 8.73
N PHE A 144 6.30 -2.50 7.53
CA PHE A 144 7.42 -2.36 6.62
C PHE A 144 7.19 -1.20 5.68
N ILE A 145 8.14 -0.29 5.59
CA ILE A 145 8.04 0.93 4.79
C ILE A 145 9.13 0.90 3.71
N CYS A 146 8.74 0.97 2.46
CA CYS A 146 9.65 1.20 1.35
C CYS A 146 10.03 2.67 1.32
N ASN A 147 11.21 2.99 1.85
CA ASN A 147 11.75 4.34 1.99
C ASN A 147 12.59 4.66 0.75
N ALA A 148 11.93 5.07 -0.33
CA ALA A 148 12.51 5.12 -1.68
C ALA A 148 13.68 6.11 -1.78
N GLY A 149 13.57 7.28 -1.14
CA GLY A 149 14.62 8.31 -1.20
C GLY A 149 15.95 7.88 -0.58
N SER A 150 15.91 7.03 0.45
CA SER A 150 17.12 6.49 1.09
C SER A 150 17.41 5.03 0.71
N CYS A 151 16.76 4.50 -0.31
CA CYS A 151 16.99 3.15 -0.87
C CYS A 151 16.93 2.03 0.20
N LYS A 152 16.02 2.10 1.16
CA LYS A 152 15.91 1.11 2.22
C LYS A 152 14.48 0.74 2.59
N ILE A 153 14.35 -0.45 3.16
CA ILE A 153 13.17 -0.79 3.92
C ILE A 153 13.43 -0.43 5.37
N ARG A 154 12.51 0.32 5.96
CA ARG A 154 12.46 0.57 7.40
C ARG A 154 11.26 -0.15 8.01
N THR A 155 11.33 -0.45 9.30
CA THR A 155 10.21 -1.01 10.04
C THR A 155 9.77 -0.09 11.16
N ILE A 156 8.46 -0.10 11.42
CA ILE A 156 7.88 0.45 12.64
C ILE A 156 7.30 -0.71 13.42
N ASN A 157 7.73 -0.87 14.67
CA ASN A 157 7.09 -1.81 15.58
C ASN A 157 5.74 -1.24 16.04
N LEU A 158 4.65 -1.96 15.81
CA LEU A 158 3.29 -1.49 16.11
C LEU A 158 2.93 -1.47 17.61
N LYS A 159 3.83 -1.95 18.48
CA LYS A 159 3.61 -1.91 19.95
C LYS A 159 4.20 -0.67 20.63
N ASP A 160 5.40 -0.27 20.21
CA ASP A 160 6.15 0.82 20.83
C ASP A 160 6.51 1.96 19.86
N PHE A 161 6.15 1.78 18.58
CA PHE A 161 6.41 2.71 17.48
C PHE A 161 7.88 3.00 17.23
N SER A 162 8.79 2.13 17.68
CA SER A 162 10.21 2.22 17.34
C SER A 162 10.45 2.03 15.85
N VAL A 163 11.35 2.85 15.29
CA VAL A 163 11.70 2.83 13.86
C VAL A 163 13.10 2.24 13.71
N ASN A 164 13.23 1.19 12.88
CA ASN A 164 14.48 0.49 12.65
C ASN A 164 14.77 0.33 11.16
N ASP A 165 16.04 0.24 10.80
CA ASP A 165 16.44 -0.17 9.46
C ASP A 165 16.30 -1.69 9.33
N PHE A 166 15.66 -2.14 8.26
CA PHE A 166 15.49 -3.57 7.98
C PHE A 166 16.46 -4.05 6.88
N ARG A 167 16.49 -3.36 5.75
CA ARG A 167 17.34 -3.73 4.62
C ARG A 167 17.70 -2.52 3.77
N LEU A 168 18.95 -2.48 3.29
CA LEU A 168 19.47 -1.46 2.38
C LEU A 168 19.58 -2.04 0.96
N PHE A 169 19.39 -1.18 -0.04
CA PHE A 169 19.53 -1.47 -1.46
C PHE A 169 20.42 -0.41 -2.12
N ASP A 170 20.91 -0.69 -3.31
CA ASP A 170 21.72 0.24 -4.08
C ASP A 170 20.88 1.21 -4.94
N GLU A 171 19.57 1.01 -4.96
CA GLU A 171 18.61 1.78 -5.74
C GLU A 171 17.27 1.92 -5.01
N PRO A 172 16.37 2.85 -5.44
CA PRO A 172 15.07 3.06 -4.82
C PRO A 172 14.21 1.80 -4.76
N ILE A 173 13.56 1.58 -3.61
CA ILE A 173 12.60 0.50 -3.41
C ILE A 173 11.18 1.05 -3.33
N TYR A 174 10.29 0.46 -4.14
CA TYR A 174 8.90 0.90 -4.26
C TYR A 174 7.88 -0.06 -3.64
N ARG A 175 8.21 -1.36 -3.55
CA ARG A 175 7.32 -2.35 -2.94
C ARG A 175 8.11 -3.47 -2.26
N TYR A 176 7.60 -3.91 -1.11
CA TYR A 176 8.09 -5.09 -0.40
C TYR A 176 6.93 -6.00 -0.07
N LEU A 177 7.06 -7.27 -0.41
CA LEU A 177 6.03 -8.28 -0.20
C LEU A 177 6.62 -9.56 0.38
N ARG A 178 5.86 -10.20 1.25
CA ARG A 178 6.11 -11.58 1.72
C ARG A 178 5.01 -12.48 1.18
N VAL A 179 5.36 -13.39 0.29
CA VAL A 179 4.42 -14.29 -0.40
C VAL A 179 4.95 -15.71 -0.36
N CYS A 180 4.15 -16.63 0.19
CA CYS A 180 4.49 -18.05 0.25
C CYS A 180 5.90 -18.34 0.84
N GLY A 181 6.27 -17.63 1.90
CA GLY A 181 7.58 -17.79 2.57
C GLY A 181 8.76 -17.16 1.83
N ARG A 182 8.52 -16.41 0.77
CA ARG A 182 9.53 -15.64 0.03
C ARG A 182 9.35 -14.16 0.26
N GLU A 183 10.46 -13.45 0.24
CA GLU A 183 10.49 -11.99 0.24
C GLU A 183 10.71 -11.48 -1.19
N ILE A 184 9.93 -10.49 -1.59
CA ILE A 184 9.97 -9.90 -2.92
C ILE A 184 10.15 -8.40 -2.76
N ALA A 185 11.12 -7.84 -3.47
CA ALA A 185 11.33 -6.40 -3.59
C ALA A 185 11.07 -5.94 -5.02
N VAL A 186 10.38 -4.82 -5.16
CA VAL A 186 10.25 -4.09 -6.43
C VAL A 186 11.13 -2.86 -6.32
N LEU A 187 12.23 -2.88 -7.04
CA LEU A 187 13.20 -1.81 -7.15
C LEU A 187 13.00 -1.05 -8.47
N GLU A 188 13.74 0.02 -8.67
CA GLU A 188 13.66 0.79 -9.91
C GLU A 188 14.03 -0.06 -11.13
N SER A 189 15.04 -0.91 -11.02
CA SER A 189 15.51 -1.77 -12.12
C SER A 189 14.67 -3.02 -12.34
N GLY A 190 13.77 -3.41 -11.40
CA GLY A 190 12.93 -4.61 -11.58
C GLY A 190 12.44 -5.27 -10.30
N VAL A 191 12.02 -6.52 -10.42
CA VAL A 191 11.46 -7.34 -9.33
C VAL A 191 12.45 -8.41 -8.93
N TYR A 192 12.76 -8.48 -7.63
CA TYR A 192 13.76 -9.37 -7.05
C TYR A 192 13.16 -10.26 -5.96
N ILE A 193 13.59 -11.50 -5.94
CA ILE A 193 13.41 -12.39 -4.78
C ILE A 193 14.64 -12.22 -3.90
N LEU A 194 14.40 -11.90 -2.62
CA LEU A 194 15.44 -11.59 -1.63
C LEU A 194 15.88 -12.82 -0.86
#